data_8e71ca738a32063615f8123fb4248a20
#
_entry.id   8e71ca738a32063615f8123fb4248a20
#
_cell.length_a   1.000
_cell.length_b   1.000
_cell.length_c   1.000
_cell.angle_alpha   90.00
_cell.angle_beta   90.00
_cell.angle_gamma   90.00
#
_symmetry.space_group_name_H-M   'P 1'
#
loop_
_entity.id
_entity.type
_entity.pdbx_description
1 polymer ?
#
loop_
_entity_poly.entity_id
_entity_poly.type
_entity_poly.pdbx_seq_one_letter_code
_entity_poly.pdbx_strand_id
1 'polypeptide(L)'
;MVDLTGLHKHFILEHLGEGDVAVDFTMGNGGDTLFLSKTVGESGKVYAFDIQQEALDSTKAYLEENSAPENYTLICASHHRVKEFVDGPIKAGMFNLGYLPRSGKKMITTMRETTMPAVEAAIELLAPDGALIVAIYPGHEEGALEGEMLREYFKTLSRFKICASEFHILNSPTSPYFFLIEKSPKCKE
;
A
#
# COMPACT_ATOMS: atom_id res chain seq x y z
N MET A 1 20.00 13.31 3.55
CA MET A 1 19.59 12.49 2.38
C MET A 1 18.10 12.25 2.51
N VAL A 2 17.34 12.33 1.43
CA VAL A 2 15.87 12.11 1.49
C VAL A 2 15.60 10.64 1.81
N ASP A 3 14.80 10.40 2.85
CA ASP A 3 14.23 9.08 3.15
C ASP A 3 12.85 8.98 2.48
N LEU A 4 12.76 8.28 1.35
CA LEU A 4 11.50 8.09 0.65
C LEU A 4 10.50 7.27 1.47
N THR A 5 10.98 6.37 2.36
CA THR A 5 10.12 5.57 3.23
C THR A 5 9.45 6.45 4.29
N GLY A 6 10.18 7.42 4.86
CA GLY A 6 9.59 8.42 5.75
C GLY A 6 8.64 9.38 5.01
N LEU A 7 9.01 9.76 3.78
CA LEU A 7 8.22 10.70 2.98
C LEU A 7 6.86 10.11 2.58
N HIS A 8 6.78 8.85 2.18
CA HIS A 8 5.50 8.25 1.80
C HIS A 8 4.52 8.17 2.98
N LYS A 9 5.01 7.90 4.19
CA LYS A 9 4.19 7.92 5.42
C LYS A 9 3.68 9.33 5.74
N HIS A 10 4.48 10.35 5.51
CA HIS A 10 4.04 11.74 5.68
C HIS A 10 2.83 12.06 4.80
N PHE A 11 2.84 11.66 3.52
CA PHE A 11 1.69 11.86 2.64
C PHE A 11 0.43 11.10 3.12
N ILE A 12 0.58 9.89 3.65
CA ILE A 12 -0.57 9.16 4.22
C ILE A 12 -1.18 9.92 5.41
N LEU A 13 -0.36 10.52 6.27
CA LEU A 13 -0.84 11.28 7.43
C LEU A 13 -1.61 12.55 7.08
N GLU A 14 -1.45 13.09 5.87
CA GLU A 14 -2.27 14.23 5.39
C GLU A 14 -3.73 13.83 5.12
N HIS A 15 -4.00 12.53 4.97
CA HIS A 15 -5.32 11.99 4.61
C HIS A 15 -5.93 11.10 5.70
N LEU A 16 -5.11 10.32 6.41
CA LEU A 16 -5.53 9.28 7.33
C LEU A 16 -5.55 9.79 8.78
N GLY A 17 -6.66 9.56 9.47
CA GLY A 17 -6.84 9.95 10.87
C GLY A 17 -7.50 8.86 11.72
N GLU A 18 -7.76 9.20 12.99
CA GLU A 18 -8.41 8.31 13.93
C GLU A 18 -9.83 7.94 13.47
N GLY A 19 -10.18 6.67 13.58
CA GLY A 19 -11.47 6.13 13.17
C GLY A 19 -11.56 5.72 11.69
N ASP A 20 -10.57 6.05 10.87
CA ASP A 20 -10.57 5.72 9.45
C ASP A 20 -10.28 4.24 9.18
N VAL A 21 -10.54 3.82 7.93
CA VAL A 21 -10.21 2.49 7.41
C VAL A 21 -8.99 2.58 6.49
N ALA A 22 -8.00 1.74 6.72
CA ALA A 22 -6.81 1.64 5.88
C ALA A 22 -6.52 0.21 5.45
N VAL A 23 -5.76 0.06 4.37
CA VAL A 23 -5.33 -1.25 3.85
C VAL A 23 -3.82 -1.27 3.61
N ASP A 24 -3.16 -2.28 4.17
CA ASP A 24 -1.81 -2.67 3.81
C ASP A 24 -1.92 -3.84 2.82
N PHE A 25 -1.62 -3.59 1.56
CA PHE A 25 -1.77 -4.58 0.48
C PHE A 25 -0.61 -5.57 0.41
N THR A 26 0.45 -5.33 1.18
CA THR A 26 1.70 -6.12 1.17
C THR A 26 2.33 -6.12 2.56
N MET A 27 1.66 -6.71 3.55
CA MET A 27 2.01 -6.56 4.97
C MET A 27 3.45 -6.97 5.32
N GLY A 28 3.99 -7.98 4.66
CA GLY A 28 5.36 -8.44 4.86
C GLY A 28 5.70 -8.72 6.33
N ASN A 29 6.58 -7.89 6.89
CA ASN A 29 6.98 -7.97 8.30
C ASN A 29 6.21 -6.99 9.22
N GLY A 30 5.13 -6.38 8.76
CA GLY A 30 4.18 -5.61 9.57
C GLY A 30 4.53 -4.13 9.81
N GLY A 31 5.57 -3.59 9.17
CA GLY A 31 6.01 -2.22 9.43
C GLY A 31 4.97 -1.17 9.05
N ASP A 32 4.34 -1.30 7.90
CA ASP A 32 3.30 -0.39 7.45
C ASP A 32 1.95 -0.72 8.08
N THR A 33 1.66 -2.00 8.34
CA THR A 33 0.49 -2.42 9.13
C THR A 33 0.50 -1.77 10.52
N LEU A 34 1.64 -1.78 11.23
CA LEU A 34 1.79 -1.13 12.53
C LEU A 34 1.59 0.38 12.44
N PHE A 35 2.19 1.02 11.44
CA PHE A 35 2.04 2.45 11.21
C PHE A 35 0.57 2.82 10.98
N LEU A 36 -0.13 2.12 10.10
CA LEU A 36 -1.55 2.35 9.83
C LEU A 36 -2.40 2.10 11.07
N SER A 37 -2.18 0.96 11.79
CA SER A 37 -2.91 0.61 13.00
C SER A 37 -2.82 1.69 14.08
N LYS A 38 -1.61 2.22 14.34
CA LYS A 38 -1.42 3.32 15.31
C LYS A 38 -2.04 4.63 14.86
N THR A 39 -2.07 4.89 13.53
CA THR A 39 -2.65 6.14 12.99
C THR A 39 -4.16 6.15 13.08
N VAL A 40 -4.84 5.04 12.75
CA VAL A 40 -6.30 4.98 12.81
C VAL A 40 -6.86 4.78 14.23
N GLY A 41 -6.00 4.41 15.19
CA GLY A 41 -6.37 4.27 16.60
C GLY A 41 -7.39 3.15 16.85
N GLU A 42 -7.87 3.03 18.09
CA GLU A 42 -8.78 1.94 18.53
C GLU A 42 -10.12 1.94 17.78
N SER A 43 -10.58 3.08 17.32
CA SER A 43 -11.86 3.24 16.62
C SER A 43 -11.77 2.99 15.11
N GLY A 44 -10.56 2.93 14.55
CA GLY A 44 -10.32 2.66 13.14
C GLY A 44 -10.18 1.18 12.81
N LYS A 45 -9.88 0.90 11.52
CA LYS A 45 -9.69 -0.48 11.05
C LYS A 45 -8.57 -0.58 10.04
N VAL A 46 -7.74 -1.62 10.16
CA VAL A 46 -6.70 -1.95 9.17
C VAL A 46 -6.93 -3.36 8.66
N TYR A 47 -6.92 -3.52 7.32
CA TYR A 47 -6.83 -4.81 6.65
C TYR A 47 -5.42 -4.96 6.09
N ALA A 48 -4.78 -6.11 6.31
CA ALA A 48 -3.42 -6.32 5.85
C ALA A 48 -3.30 -7.66 5.11
N PHE A 49 -2.77 -7.63 3.90
CA PHE A 49 -2.71 -8.76 2.98
C PHE A 49 -1.28 -9.24 2.76
N ASP A 50 -1.12 -10.55 2.73
CA ASP A 50 0.05 -11.23 2.16
C ASP A 50 -0.37 -12.64 1.70
N ILE A 51 0.36 -13.20 0.72
CA ILE A 51 0.12 -14.58 0.25
C ILE A 51 0.91 -15.61 1.06
N GLN A 52 1.84 -15.17 1.89
CA GLN A 52 2.76 -16.02 2.63
C GLN A 52 2.34 -16.09 4.11
N GLN A 53 2.11 -17.31 4.63
CA GLN A 53 1.79 -17.52 6.05
C GLN A 53 2.89 -16.98 6.97
N GLU A 54 4.15 -17.09 6.56
CA GLU A 54 5.30 -16.56 7.31
C GLU A 54 5.22 -15.04 7.52
N ALA A 55 4.66 -14.30 6.54
CA ALA A 55 4.43 -12.86 6.66
C ALA A 55 3.34 -12.54 7.70
N LEU A 56 2.25 -13.32 7.71
CA LEU A 56 1.21 -13.15 8.72
C LEU A 56 1.75 -13.40 10.14
N ASP A 57 2.49 -14.50 10.31
CA ASP A 57 3.06 -14.87 11.63
C ASP A 57 4.06 -13.80 12.11
N SER A 58 4.92 -13.31 11.20
CA SER A 58 5.88 -12.24 11.47
C SER A 58 5.19 -10.93 11.84
N THR A 59 4.19 -10.54 11.04
CA THR A 59 3.41 -9.31 11.25
C THR A 59 2.67 -9.38 12.58
N LYS A 60 2.00 -10.50 12.90
CA LYS A 60 1.29 -10.68 14.16
C LYS A 60 2.22 -10.49 15.36
N ALA A 61 3.35 -11.20 15.37
CA ALA A 61 4.34 -11.08 16.43
C ALA A 61 4.87 -9.63 16.58
N TYR A 62 5.12 -8.96 15.44
CA TYR A 62 5.62 -7.58 15.43
C TYR A 62 4.57 -6.59 15.98
N LEU A 63 3.30 -6.77 15.65
CA LEU A 63 2.20 -5.92 16.15
C LEU A 63 2.01 -6.10 17.67
N GLU A 64 2.03 -7.35 18.16
CA GLU A 64 1.94 -7.68 19.58
C GLU A 64 3.13 -7.08 20.37
N GLU A 65 4.37 -7.26 19.90
CA GLU A 65 5.59 -6.71 20.52
C GLU A 65 5.56 -5.17 20.61
N ASN A 66 4.96 -4.51 19.62
CA ASN A 66 4.87 -3.05 19.56
C ASN A 66 3.57 -2.48 20.14
N SER A 67 2.77 -3.29 20.84
CA SER A 67 1.51 -2.89 21.49
C SER A 67 0.57 -2.15 20.49
N ALA A 68 0.40 -2.72 19.31
CA ALA A 68 -0.56 -2.21 18.35
C ALA A 68 -2.00 -2.33 18.87
N PRO A 69 -2.89 -1.38 18.62
CA PRO A 69 -4.33 -1.55 18.89
C PRO A 69 -4.88 -2.80 18.20
N GLU A 70 -5.86 -3.47 18.82
CA GLU A 70 -6.54 -4.64 18.22
C GLU A 70 -7.56 -4.25 17.13
N ASN A 71 -7.14 -3.41 16.21
CA ASN A 71 -7.95 -2.82 15.15
C ASN A 71 -7.62 -3.37 13.75
N TYR A 72 -6.84 -4.45 13.68
CA TYR A 72 -6.36 -5.00 12.41
C TYR A 72 -6.94 -6.39 12.10
N THR A 73 -6.94 -6.74 10.84
CA THR A 73 -7.26 -8.07 10.33
C THR A 73 -6.16 -8.50 9.35
N LEU A 74 -5.44 -9.57 9.68
CA LEU A 74 -4.40 -10.15 8.82
C LEU A 74 -5.03 -11.20 7.91
N ILE A 75 -4.78 -11.10 6.61
CA ILE A 75 -5.45 -11.88 5.58
C ILE A 75 -4.40 -12.61 4.72
N CYS A 76 -4.40 -13.95 4.80
CA CYS A 76 -3.56 -14.79 3.94
C CYS A 76 -4.23 -14.96 2.57
N ALA A 77 -4.14 -13.93 1.74
CA ALA A 77 -4.69 -13.92 0.39
C ALA A 77 -3.95 -12.91 -0.49
N SER A 78 -4.05 -13.09 -1.80
CA SER A 78 -3.52 -12.11 -2.72
C SER A 78 -4.33 -10.80 -2.66
N HIS A 79 -3.64 -9.68 -2.66
CA HIS A 79 -4.18 -8.33 -2.56
C HIS A 79 -5.22 -7.97 -3.65
N HIS A 80 -5.20 -8.63 -4.81
CA HIS A 80 -6.22 -8.41 -5.85
C HIS A 80 -7.63 -8.83 -5.41
N ARG A 81 -7.73 -9.64 -4.34
CA ARG A 81 -9.00 -10.08 -3.76
C ARG A 81 -9.54 -9.11 -2.70
N VAL A 82 -8.99 -7.91 -2.60
CA VAL A 82 -9.35 -6.94 -1.53
C VAL A 82 -10.85 -6.74 -1.38
N LYS A 83 -11.61 -6.69 -2.47
CA LYS A 83 -13.07 -6.50 -2.46
C LYS A 83 -13.86 -7.67 -1.84
N GLU A 84 -13.24 -8.83 -1.62
CA GLU A 84 -13.87 -9.95 -0.92
C GLU A 84 -13.84 -9.77 0.60
N PHE A 85 -12.99 -8.86 1.12
CA PHE A 85 -12.73 -8.68 2.54
C PHE A 85 -13.03 -7.26 3.04
N VAL A 86 -13.07 -6.28 2.14
CA VAL A 86 -13.24 -4.87 2.46
C VAL A 86 -14.49 -4.34 1.75
N ASP A 87 -15.53 -4.09 2.52
CA ASP A 87 -16.87 -3.72 2.00
C ASP A 87 -17.05 -2.21 1.84
N GLY A 88 -16.21 -1.39 2.44
CA GLY A 88 -16.42 0.04 2.52
C GLY A 88 -15.29 0.86 1.94
N PRO A 89 -15.47 2.17 1.86
CA PRO A 89 -14.42 3.04 1.40
C PRO A 89 -13.22 3.01 2.35
N ILE A 90 -12.03 3.02 1.78
CA ILE A 90 -10.77 3.12 2.51
C ILE A 90 -10.22 4.55 2.43
N LYS A 91 -9.65 5.05 3.51
CA LYS A 91 -9.07 6.39 3.55
C LYS A 91 -7.62 6.38 3.08
N ALA A 92 -6.90 5.29 3.35
CA ALA A 92 -5.54 5.12 2.87
C ALA A 92 -5.23 3.66 2.49
N GLY A 93 -4.29 3.49 1.56
CA GLY A 93 -3.73 2.19 1.22
C GLY A 93 -2.24 2.27 0.92
N MET A 94 -1.51 1.19 1.24
CA MET A 94 -0.08 1.10 1.00
C MET A 94 0.27 -0.19 0.29
N PHE A 95 1.08 -0.09 -0.76
CA PHE A 95 1.71 -1.19 -1.48
C PHE A 95 3.23 -1.04 -1.44
N ASN A 96 3.93 -2.11 -1.09
CA ASN A 96 5.37 -2.27 -1.30
C ASN A 96 5.57 -3.43 -2.28
N LEU A 97 5.67 -3.10 -3.58
CA LEU A 97 5.74 -4.11 -4.64
C LEU A 97 7.15 -4.70 -4.72
N GLY A 98 7.24 -6.00 -4.44
CA GLY A 98 8.49 -6.71 -4.40
C GLY A 98 8.38 -8.03 -3.64
N TYR A 99 9.47 -8.46 -3.05
CA TYR A 99 9.56 -9.71 -2.28
C TYR A 99 9.68 -9.44 -0.77
N LEU A 100 9.29 -10.45 0.04
CA LEU A 100 9.41 -10.38 1.50
C LEU A 100 10.89 -10.26 1.91
N PRO A 101 11.32 -9.16 2.52
CA PRO A 101 12.70 -8.97 2.96
C PRO A 101 13.10 -10.06 3.97
N ARG A 102 14.34 -10.59 3.85
CA ARG A 102 14.94 -11.58 4.75
C ARG A 102 14.31 -12.98 4.71
N SER A 103 13.32 -13.26 3.89
CA SER A 103 12.73 -14.61 3.76
C SER A 103 13.65 -15.64 3.12
N GLY A 104 14.73 -15.20 2.46
CA GLY A 104 15.56 -16.06 1.61
C GLY A 104 14.88 -16.53 0.32
N LYS A 105 13.58 -16.31 0.20
CA LYS A 105 12.73 -16.74 -0.93
C LYS A 105 12.51 -15.60 -1.93
N LYS A 106 13.57 -15.08 -2.55
CA LYS A 106 13.48 -14.00 -3.56
C LYS A 106 12.62 -14.35 -4.79
N MET A 107 12.24 -15.62 -4.94
CA MET A 107 11.37 -16.07 -6.04
C MET A 107 9.89 -15.72 -5.83
N ILE A 108 9.46 -15.38 -4.60
CA ILE A 108 8.10 -14.95 -4.31
C ILE A 108 8.10 -13.42 -4.30
N THR A 109 7.63 -12.83 -5.38
CA THR A 109 7.50 -11.38 -5.57
C THR A 109 6.09 -11.04 -6.03
N THR A 110 5.70 -9.79 -5.95
CA THR A 110 4.48 -9.30 -6.61
C THR A 110 4.58 -9.50 -8.12
N MET A 111 3.43 -9.69 -8.76
CA MET A 111 3.34 -10.00 -10.19
C MET A 111 2.32 -9.08 -10.83
N ARG A 112 2.63 -8.57 -12.02
CA ARG A 112 1.77 -7.62 -12.78
C ARG A 112 0.33 -8.08 -12.92
N GLU A 113 0.09 -9.39 -13.08
CA GLU A 113 -1.23 -9.99 -13.21
C GLU A 113 -2.11 -9.83 -11.97
N THR A 114 -1.52 -9.68 -10.79
CA THR A 114 -2.23 -9.45 -9.52
C THR A 114 -2.13 -8.00 -9.06
N THR A 115 -1.05 -7.31 -9.38
CA THR A 115 -0.81 -5.92 -8.98
C THR A 115 -1.78 -4.96 -9.67
N MET A 116 -1.97 -5.07 -11.00
CA MET A 116 -2.88 -4.17 -11.71
C MET A 116 -4.31 -4.24 -11.19
N PRO A 117 -4.98 -5.43 -11.11
CA PRO A 117 -6.34 -5.49 -10.57
C PRO A 117 -6.42 -5.07 -9.09
N ALA A 118 -5.36 -5.25 -8.30
CA ALA A 118 -5.34 -4.79 -6.92
C ALA A 118 -5.31 -3.26 -6.82
N VAL A 119 -4.50 -2.59 -7.63
CA VAL A 119 -4.40 -1.12 -7.67
C VAL A 119 -5.70 -0.51 -8.21
N GLU A 120 -6.31 -1.10 -9.25
CA GLU A 120 -7.62 -0.68 -9.75
C GLU A 120 -8.70 -0.78 -8.66
N ALA A 121 -8.77 -1.93 -7.98
CA ALA A 121 -9.71 -2.14 -6.88
C ALA A 121 -9.48 -1.18 -5.71
N ALA A 122 -8.21 -0.89 -5.37
CA ALA A 122 -7.85 0.06 -4.33
C ALA A 122 -8.30 1.49 -4.68
N ILE A 123 -8.12 1.94 -5.92
CA ILE A 123 -8.57 3.25 -6.41
C ILE A 123 -10.10 3.37 -6.36
N GLU A 124 -10.82 2.31 -6.72
CA GLU A 124 -12.28 2.28 -6.63
C GLU A 124 -12.76 2.39 -5.17
N LEU A 125 -12.11 1.67 -4.26
CA LEU A 125 -12.42 1.67 -2.82
C LEU A 125 -12.03 2.98 -2.11
N LEU A 126 -11.14 3.81 -2.70
CA LEU A 126 -10.74 5.07 -2.05
C LEU A 126 -11.95 5.95 -1.75
N ALA A 127 -12.04 6.40 -0.51
CA ALA A 127 -12.94 7.48 -0.11
C ALA A 127 -12.58 8.80 -0.82
N PRO A 128 -13.50 9.75 -0.95
CA PRO A 128 -13.13 11.12 -1.30
C PRO A 128 -12.04 11.63 -0.35
N ASP A 129 -11.04 12.34 -0.88
CA ASP A 129 -9.88 12.78 -0.13
C ASP A 129 -9.08 11.64 0.53
N GLY A 130 -9.10 10.46 -0.07
CA GLY A 130 -8.26 9.33 0.31
C GLY A 130 -7.01 9.24 -0.55
N ALA A 131 -5.99 8.51 -0.07
CA ALA A 131 -4.71 8.37 -0.73
C ALA A 131 -4.18 6.92 -0.77
N LEU A 132 -3.48 6.58 -1.85
CA LEU A 132 -2.69 5.35 -1.97
C LEU A 132 -1.23 5.69 -2.16
N ILE A 133 -0.36 4.92 -1.52
CA ILE A 133 1.06 4.85 -1.84
C ILE A 133 1.33 3.52 -2.54
N VAL A 134 2.02 3.58 -3.67
CA VAL A 134 2.50 2.38 -4.37
C VAL A 134 4.02 2.51 -4.54
N ALA A 135 4.75 1.84 -3.64
CA ALA A 135 6.21 1.82 -3.65
C ALA A 135 6.73 0.74 -4.60
N ILE A 136 7.67 1.12 -5.45
CA ILE A 136 8.29 0.31 -6.48
C ILE A 136 9.75 0.07 -6.14
N TYR A 137 10.19 -1.18 -6.27
CA TYR A 137 11.58 -1.60 -6.08
C TYR A 137 12.17 -2.07 -7.41
N PRO A 138 12.74 -1.17 -8.23
CA PRO A 138 13.20 -1.47 -9.60
C PRO A 138 14.49 -2.29 -9.64
N GLY A 139 14.99 -2.76 -8.52
CA GLY A 139 16.23 -3.55 -8.42
C GLY A 139 16.15 -4.97 -9.02
N HIS A 140 14.99 -5.38 -9.56
CA HIS A 140 14.76 -6.63 -10.28
C HIS A 140 13.80 -6.38 -11.46
N GLU A 141 13.85 -7.28 -12.45
CA GLU A 141 13.15 -7.12 -13.73
C GLU A 141 11.62 -6.92 -13.54
N GLU A 142 10.97 -7.78 -12.76
CA GLU A 142 9.52 -7.69 -12.55
C GLU A 142 9.11 -6.38 -11.86
N GLY A 143 9.88 -5.91 -10.85
CA GLY A 143 9.60 -4.62 -10.21
C GLY A 143 9.73 -3.43 -11.16
N ALA A 144 10.69 -3.46 -12.08
CA ALA A 144 10.82 -2.43 -13.12
C ALA A 144 9.62 -2.45 -14.07
N LEU A 145 9.16 -3.65 -14.48
CA LEU A 145 8.00 -3.83 -15.34
C LEU A 145 6.68 -3.44 -14.66
N GLU A 146 6.51 -3.77 -13.36
CA GLU A 146 5.36 -3.31 -12.56
C GLU A 146 5.30 -1.79 -12.52
N GLY A 147 6.44 -1.14 -12.26
CA GLY A 147 6.51 0.32 -12.20
C GLY A 147 6.16 1.00 -13.52
N GLU A 148 6.63 0.47 -14.66
CA GLU A 148 6.31 1.01 -15.98
C GLU A 148 4.84 0.80 -16.33
N MET A 149 4.29 -0.39 -16.09
CA MET A 149 2.88 -0.71 -16.31
C MET A 149 1.98 0.25 -15.51
N LEU A 150 2.27 0.47 -14.23
CA LEU A 150 1.49 1.37 -13.39
C LEU A 150 1.62 2.83 -13.83
N ARG A 151 2.82 3.27 -14.23
CA ARG A 151 3.03 4.63 -14.75
C ARG A 151 2.16 4.90 -15.97
N GLU A 152 2.11 3.97 -16.92
CA GLU A 152 1.27 4.11 -18.10
C GLU A 152 -0.23 4.11 -17.74
N TYR A 153 -0.65 3.25 -16.81
CA TYR A 153 -2.02 3.23 -16.32
C TYR A 153 -2.41 4.56 -15.65
N PHE A 154 -1.59 5.08 -14.73
CA PHE A 154 -1.90 6.32 -14.02
C PHE A 154 -2.00 7.55 -14.93
N LYS A 155 -1.27 7.59 -16.04
CA LYS A 155 -1.41 8.63 -17.06
C LYS A 155 -2.79 8.66 -17.73
N THR A 156 -3.53 7.56 -17.72
CA THR A 156 -4.87 7.48 -18.31
C THR A 156 -5.97 8.00 -17.38
N LEU A 157 -5.67 8.16 -16.09
CA LEU A 157 -6.66 8.57 -15.10
C LEU A 157 -7.06 10.04 -15.26
N SER A 158 -8.34 10.32 -15.04
CA SER A 158 -8.84 11.70 -15.09
C SER A 158 -8.29 12.53 -13.93
N ARG A 159 -7.47 13.55 -14.23
CA ARG A 159 -6.89 14.48 -13.25
C ARG A 159 -7.93 15.19 -12.38
N PHE A 160 -9.17 15.29 -12.83
CA PHE A 160 -10.27 15.87 -12.04
C PHE A 160 -10.79 14.94 -10.94
N LYS A 161 -10.55 13.63 -11.07
CA LYS A 161 -10.97 12.61 -10.11
C LYS A 161 -9.81 12.08 -9.29
N ILE A 162 -8.69 11.78 -9.94
CA ILE A 162 -7.51 11.17 -9.35
C ILE A 162 -6.28 11.98 -9.73
N CYS A 163 -5.54 12.43 -8.73
CA CYS A 163 -4.21 12.98 -8.92
C CYS A 163 -3.18 11.87 -8.72
N ALA A 164 -2.37 11.60 -9.71
CA ALA A 164 -1.25 10.67 -9.60
C ALA A 164 0.08 11.44 -9.71
N SER A 165 0.95 11.24 -8.74
CA SER A 165 2.27 11.86 -8.66
C SER A 165 3.34 10.78 -8.51
N GLU A 166 4.56 11.03 -9.00
CA GLU A 166 5.70 10.13 -8.88
C GLU A 166 6.84 10.83 -8.13
N PHE A 167 7.41 10.14 -7.14
CA PHE A 167 8.51 10.65 -6.31
C PHE A 167 9.71 9.72 -6.41
N HIS A 168 10.78 10.19 -7.05
CA HIS A 168 12.01 9.43 -7.18
C HIS A 168 13.27 10.28 -7.02
N ILE A 169 14.39 9.62 -6.75
CA ILE A 169 15.72 10.26 -6.67
C ILE A 169 16.34 10.27 -8.07
N LEU A 170 16.41 11.46 -8.69
CA LEU A 170 16.83 11.64 -10.09
C LEU A 170 18.20 11.04 -10.41
N ASN A 171 19.15 11.15 -9.51
CA ASN A 171 20.53 10.67 -9.69
C ASN A 171 20.77 9.27 -9.10
N SER A 172 19.70 8.51 -8.84
CA SER A 172 19.76 7.13 -8.35
C SER A 172 18.63 6.29 -8.98
N PRO A 173 18.77 5.93 -10.27
CA PRO A 173 17.71 5.31 -11.05
C PRO A 173 17.30 3.90 -10.59
N THR A 174 18.15 3.24 -9.79
CA THR A 174 17.86 1.91 -9.23
C THR A 174 17.32 1.96 -7.80
N SER A 175 17.25 3.15 -7.19
CA SER A 175 16.64 3.33 -5.88
C SER A 175 15.14 3.09 -5.95
N PRO A 176 14.53 2.60 -4.85
CA PRO A 176 13.08 2.59 -4.74
C PRO A 176 12.48 3.97 -4.98
N TYR A 177 11.29 4.00 -5.54
CA TYR A 177 10.48 5.20 -5.72
C TYR A 177 9.01 4.87 -5.43
N PHE A 178 8.13 5.87 -5.38
CA PHE A 178 6.73 5.59 -5.16
C PHE A 178 5.82 6.51 -5.98
N PHE A 179 4.61 5.99 -6.25
CA PHE A 179 3.49 6.77 -6.71
C PHE A 179 2.60 7.15 -5.52
N LEU A 180 2.15 8.40 -5.52
CA LEU A 180 1.08 8.90 -4.66
C LEU A 180 -0.16 9.10 -5.52
N ILE A 181 -1.25 8.45 -5.15
CA ILE A 181 -2.53 8.50 -5.83
C ILE A 181 -3.55 9.10 -4.86
N GLU A 182 -4.08 10.27 -5.19
CA GLU A 182 -5.02 11.01 -4.34
C GLU A 182 -6.38 11.13 -5.03
N LYS A 183 -7.46 10.77 -4.33
CA LYS A 183 -8.81 10.94 -4.84
C LYS A 183 -9.34 12.33 -4.51
N SER A 184 -9.88 13.02 -5.51
CA SER A 184 -10.44 14.36 -5.31
C SER A 184 -11.52 14.38 -4.22
N PRO A 185 -11.51 15.33 -3.28
CA PRO A 185 -12.55 15.47 -2.26
C PRO A 185 -13.93 15.81 -2.87
N LYS A 186 -13.98 16.24 -4.14
CA LYS A 186 -15.22 16.56 -4.86
C LYS A 186 -15.81 15.37 -5.61
N CYS A 187 -15.14 14.22 -5.65
CA CYS A 187 -15.71 12.98 -6.18
C CYS A 187 -16.79 12.50 -5.21
N LYS A 188 -18.05 12.87 -5.49
CA LYS A 188 -19.20 12.20 -4.90
C LYS A 188 -19.41 10.89 -5.66
N GLU A 189 -19.74 9.84 -4.92
CA GLU A 189 -20.17 8.55 -5.45
C GLU A 189 -21.31 8.67 -6.45
#